data_b2a88f37990db09affb7e9ebcd09d6f3
#
_entry.id   b2a88f37990db09affb7e9ebcd09d6f3
#
_cell.length_a   1.000
_cell.length_b   1.000
_cell.length_c   1.000
_cell.angle_alpha   90.00
_cell.angle_beta   90.00
_cell.angle_gamma   90.00
#
_symmetry.space_group_name_H-M   'P 1'
#
loop_
_entity.id
_entity.type
_entity.pdbx_description
1 polymer ?
#
loop_
_entity_poly.entity_id
_entity_poly.type
_entity_poly.pdbx_seq_one_letter_code
_entity_poly.pdbx_strand_id
1 'polypeptide(L)'
;MADNKIGTYHFVAEPFHVDFMQKLLMGVLGKHLLNCADSYASDRGFDVAVQHGEHYTWVLSRLAIELEDMPRQHEEFSIQTWIEKIYRLFADRNFAILDKDGKPVGYVRSVWAMISMETRTPADLLALHGEKIATSVCEKECPISKPGRVKVTAESPVAVHQVRYSDLDINGHTNSIKYIEHILDLFPIEVFKEKSLKRFEIAYVAESYYDDALSFYVEQKNENEYDIEVKKNNQEVVVRSKVIFK
;
A
#
# COMPACT_ATOMS: atom_id res chain seq x y z
N MET A 1 -11.10 -27.75 -12.49
CA MET A 1 -9.94 -27.16 -11.77
C MET A 1 -10.52 -26.40 -10.60
N ALA A 2 -10.04 -26.63 -9.38
CA ALA A 2 -10.53 -25.88 -8.23
C ALA A 2 -10.26 -24.40 -8.50
N ASP A 3 -11.31 -23.60 -8.42
CA ASP A 3 -11.28 -22.16 -8.63
C ASP A 3 -10.44 -21.53 -7.51
N ASN A 4 -9.13 -21.39 -7.74
CA ASN A 4 -8.22 -20.89 -6.72
C ASN A 4 -8.36 -19.38 -6.61
N LYS A 5 -9.29 -18.94 -5.76
CA LYS A 5 -9.57 -17.52 -5.48
C LYS A 5 -8.45 -16.79 -4.76
N ILE A 6 -7.39 -17.51 -4.37
CA ILE A 6 -6.19 -16.96 -3.72
C ILE A 6 -5.01 -17.06 -4.69
N GLY A 7 -4.40 -15.94 -5.04
CA GLY A 7 -3.12 -15.92 -5.75
C GLY A 7 -1.97 -16.09 -4.77
N THR A 8 -0.93 -16.84 -5.15
CA THR A 8 0.29 -17.00 -4.33
C THR A 8 1.51 -16.72 -5.21
N TYR A 9 2.39 -15.83 -4.75
CA TYR A 9 3.57 -15.37 -5.46
C TYR A 9 4.80 -15.53 -4.56
N HIS A 10 5.90 -16.05 -5.12
CA HIS A 10 7.10 -16.40 -4.36
C HIS A 10 8.24 -15.41 -4.63
N PHE A 11 8.98 -15.07 -3.59
CA PHE A 11 10.05 -14.09 -3.59
C PHE A 11 11.22 -14.56 -2.74
N VAL A 12 12.36 -13.91 -2.95
CA VAL A 12 13.54 -13.98 -2.09
C VAL A 12 13.88 -12.56 -1.64
N ALA A 13 14.20 -12.38 -0.37
CA ALA A 13 14.73 -11.10 0.13
C ALA A 13 16.20 -10.97 -0.29
N GLU A 14 16.43 -10.35 -1.45
CA GLU A 14 17.76 -10.18 -2.04
C GLU A 14 18.60 -9.14 -1.27
N PRO A 15 19.94 -9.11 -1.41
CA PRO A 15 20.81 -8.20 -0.66
C PRO A 15 20.48 -6.71 -0.80
N PHE A 16 19.98 -6.28 -1.97
CA PHE A 16 19.58 -4.87 -2.20
C PHE A 16 18.11 -4.58 -1.84
N HIS A 17 17.39 -5.59 -1.31
CA HIS A 17 16.02 -5.47 -0.84
C HIS A 17 15.91 -5.28 0.67
N VAL A 18 17.02 -5.31 1.40
CA VAL A 18 17.04 -5.29 2.85
C VAL A 18 17.68 -4.02 3.40
N ASP A 19 17.31 -3.68 4.62
CA ASP A 19 17.86 -2.58 5.40
C ASP A 19 19.17 -2.95 6.12
N PHE A 20 19.71 -2.02 6.91
CA PHE A 20 20.92 -2.21 7.72
C PHE A 20 20.76 -3.25 8.85
N MET A 21 19.52 -3.68 9.17
CA MET A 21 19.21 -4.78 10.09
C MET A 21 19.00 -6.12 9.35
N GLN A 22 19.28 -6.16 8.04
CA GLN A 22 19.08 -7.29 7.15
C GLN A 22 17.60 -7.73 7.03
N LYS A 23 16.66 -6.83 7.25
CA LYS A 23 15.22 -7.04 7.09
C LYS A 23 14.71 -6.41 5.80
N LEU A 24 13.73 -7.05 5.16
CA LEU A 24 13.12 -6.55 3.93
C LEU A 24 12.63 -5.12 4.15
N LEU A 25 13.03 -4.19 3.26
CA LEU A 25 12.58 -2.80 3.28
C LEU A 25 11.08 -2.71 3.04
N MET A 26 10.40 -1.86 3.80
CA MET A 26 8.95 -1.63 3.66
C MET A 26 8.58 -1.18 2.24
N GLY A 27 9.39 -0.32 1.61
CA GLY A 27 9.18 0.10 0.22
C GLY A 27 9.26 -1.07 -0.77
N VAL A 28 10.16 -2.03 -0.54
CA VAL A 28 10.27 -3.25 -1.36
C VAL A 28 9.06 -4.16 -1.14
N LEU A 29 8.66 -4.39 0.12
CA LEU A 29 7.45 -5.14 0.43
C LEU A 29 6.23 -4.52 -0.26
N GLY A 30 6.08 -3.20 -0.17
CA GLY A 30 5.01 -2.47 -0.84
C GLY A 30 4.99 -2.70 -2.35
N LYS A 31 6.14 -2.66 -3.03
CA LYS A 31 6.25 -2.97 -4.47
C LYS A 31 5.81 -4.40 -4.78
N HIS A 32 6.23 -5.37 -3.96
CA HIS A 32 5.78 -6.76 -4.14
C HIS A 32 4.26 -6.92 -3.96
N LEU A 33 3.66 -6.25 -2.96
CA LEU A 33 2.21 -6.27 -2.75
C LEU A 33 1.45 -5.73 -3.97
N LEU A 34 1.89 -4.58 -4.51
CA LEU A 34 1.24 -3.98 -5.69
C LEU A 34 1.42 -4.85 -6.94
N ASN A 35 2.60 -5.41 -7.17
CA ASN A 35 2.85 -6.33 -8.26
C ASN A 35 2.00 -7.61 -8.15
N CYS A 36 1.84 -8.17 -6.94
CA CYS A 36 0.93 -9.30 -6.72
C CYS A 36 -0.52 -8.95 -7.04
N ALA A 37 -0.96 -7.72 -6.71
CA ALA A 37 -2.31 -7.26 -7.04
C ALA A 37 -2.53 -7.16 -8.55
N ASP A 38 -1.55 -6.62 -9.27
CA ASP A 38 -1.57 -6.49 -10.73
C ASP A 38 -1.55 -7.86 -11.42
N SER A 39 -0.60 -8.73 -11.08
CA SER A 39 -0.52 -10.10 -11.61
C SER A 39 -1.81 -10.88 -11.35
N TYR A 40 -2.37 -10.78 -10.15
CA TYR A 40 -3.64 -11.42 -9.81
C TYR A 40 -4.80 -10.92 -10.69
N ALA A 41 -4.84 -9.63 -10.97
CA ALA A 41 -5.85 -9.03 -11.84
C ALA A 41 -5.67 -9.47 -13.30
N SER A 42 -4.42 -9.51 -13.79
CA SER A 42 -4.07 -9.95 -15.13
C SER A 42 -4.44 -11.43 -15.37
N ASP A 43 -4.10 -12.31 -14.42
CA ASP A 43 -4.43 -13.75 -14.49
C ASP A 43 -5.94 -14.00 -14.62
N ARG A 44 -6.77 -13.04 -14.20
CA ARG A 44 -8.25 -13.14 -14.18
C ARG A 44 -8.94 -12.20 -15.16
N GLY A 45 -8.19 -11.47 -15.97
CA GLY A 45 -8.67 -10.63 -17.06
C GLY A 45 -9.46 -9.38 -16.61
N PHE A 46 -9.06 -8.79 -15.48
CA PHE A 46 -9.54 -7.48 -15.01
C PHE A 46 -8.39 -6.53 -14.62
N ASP A 47 -7.23 -6.68 -15.23
CA ASP A 47 -6.07 -5.79 -15.10
C ASP A 47 -6.24 -4.47 -15.87
N VAL A 48 -5.29 -3.57 -15.66
CA VAL A 48 -5.25 -2.26 -16.35
C VAL A 48 -5.05 -2.42 -17.86
N ALA A 49 -4.28 -3.43 -18.32
CA ALA A 49 -3.98 -3.62 -19.73
C ALA A 49 -5.25 -3.99 -20.55
N VAL A 50 -6.13 -4.81 -19.98
CA VAL A 50 -7.44 -5.12 -20.60
C VAL A 50 -8.34 -3.90 -20.65
N GLN A 51 -8.14 -2.95 -19.74
CA GLN A 51 -8.99 -1.78 -19.57
C GLN A 51 -8.52 -0.54 -20.33
N HIS A 52 -7.32 -0.55 -20.89
CA HIS A 52 -6.82 0.60 -21.67
C HIS A 52 -7.69 0.96 -22.87
N GLY A 53 -8.47 0.00 -23.39
CA GLY A 53 -9.50 0.27 -24.38
C GLY A 53 -10.77 0.95 -23.82
N GLU A 54 -10.95 0.96 -22.49
CA GLU A 54 -12.14 1.44 -21.79
C GLU A 54 -11.89 2.72 -20.98
N HIS A 55 -10.68 3.28 -21.03
CA HIS A 55 -10.28 4.53 -20.34
C HIS A 55 -10.42 4.49 -18.80
N TYR A 56 -10.28 3.32 -18.16
CA TYR A 56 -10.32 3.16 -16.71
C TYR A 56 -8.99 2.64 -16.16
N THR A 57 -8.71 2.93 -14.88
CA THR A 57 -7.53 2.41 -14.18
C THR A 57 -7.85 2.12 -12.71
N TRP A 58 -7.13 1.13 -12.14
CA TRP A 58 -7.16 0.86 -10.71
C TRP A 58 -6.29 1.85 -9.95
N VAL A 59 -6.82 2.36 -8.85
CA VAL A 59 -6.07 3.20 -7.91
C VAL A 59 -6.16 2.62 -6.50
N LEU A 60 -5.01 2.58 -5.83
CA LEU A 60 -4.94 2.24 -4.41
C LEU A 60 -5.43 3.43 -3.59
N SER A 61 -6.52 3.25 -2.84
CA SER A 61 -7.09 4.29 -1.99
C SER A 61 -6.56 4.20 -0.56
N ARG A 62 -6.45 2.98 -0.02
CA ARG A 62 -5.99 2.75 1.36
C ARG A 62 -5.19 1.47 1.45
N LEU A 63 -4.22 1.47 2.37
CA LEU A 63 -3.41 0.32 2.71
C LEU A 63 -3.18 0.29 4.22
N ALA A 64 -3.31 -0.88 4.84
CA ALA A 64 -2.90 -1.15 6.21
C ALA A 64 -2.06 -2.42 6.20
N ILE A 65 -0.83 -2.34 6.70
CA ILE A 65 0.12 -3.44 6.83
C ILE A 65 0.34 -3.68 8.31
N GLU A 66 0.19 -4.91 8.78
CA GLU A 66 0.50 -5.30 10.15
C GLU A 66 1.47 -6.48 10.12
N LEU A 67 2.56 -6.36 10.89
CA LEU A 67 3.72 -7.23 10.82
C LEU A 67 4.03 -7.84 12.19
N GLU A 68 4.19 -9.16 12.20
CA GLU A 68 4.82 -9.85 13.32
C GLU A 68 6.35 -9.91 13.14
N ASP A 69 6.81 -10.16 11.93
CA ASP A 69 8.24 -10.08 11.56
C ASP A 69 8.37 -9.72 10.07
N MET A 70 9.61 -9.49 9.62
CA MET A 70 9.95 -9.22 8.23
C MET A 70 10.92 -10.28 7.71
N PRO A 71 10.77 -10.76 6.45
CA PRO A 71 11.74 -11.63 5.81
C PRO A 71 13.15 -11.03 5.89
N ARG A 72 14.15 -11.87 6.18
CA ARG A 72 15.55 -11.46 6.27
C ARG A 72 16.29 -11.75 4.98
N GLN A 73 17.46 -11.14 4.83
CA GLN A 73 18.32 -11.34 3.67
C GLN A 73 18.49 -12.83 3.35
N HIS A 74 18.30 -13.17 2.08
CA HIS A 74 18.35 -14.54 1.52
C HIS A 74 17.19 -15.46 1.95
N GLU A 75 16.24 -15.00 2.76
CA GLU A 75 15.06 -15.81 3.07
C GLU A 75 14.06 -15.82 1.92
N GLU A 76 13.54 -17.00 1.65
CA GLU A 76 12.37 -17.18 0.80
C GLU A 76 11.11 -16.80 1.55
N PHE A 77 10.19 -16.15 0.86
CA PHE A 77 8.88 -15.82 1.39
C PHE A 77 7.85 -15.83 0.27
N SER A 78 6.59 -15.83 0.63
CA SER A 78 5.52 -15.71 -0.35
C SER A 78 4.46 -14.72 0.09
N ILE A 79 3.74 -14.18 -0.89
CA ILE A 79 2.61 -13.30 -0.69
C ILE A 79 1.38 -13.97 -1.28
N GLN A 80 0.38 -14.20 -0.44
CA GLN A 80 -0.96 -14.56 -0.87
C GLN A 80 -1.80 -13.30 -1.02
N THR A 81 -2.67 -13.25 -2.05
CA THR A 81 -3.65 -12.17 -2.22
C THR A 81 -5.01 -12.71 -2.63
N TRP A 82 -6.06 -12.05 -2.14
CA TRP A 82 -7.46 -12.38 -2.46
C TRP A 82 -8.33 -11.13 -2.38
N ILE A 83 -9.46 -11.16 -3.08
CA ILE A 83 -10.52 -10.15 -2.96
C ILE A 83 -11.52 -10.64 -1.91
N GLU A 84 -11.65 -9.90 -0.81
CA GLU A 84 -12.59 -10.24 0.27
C GLU A 84 -14.01 -9.77 -0.07
N LYS A 85 -14.14 -8.57 -0.63
CA LYS A 85 -15.44 -7.97 -0.91
C LYS A 85 -15.39 -6.94 -2.02
N ILE A 86 -16.48 -6.86 -2.77
CA ILE A 86 -16.68 -5.86 -3.82
C ILE A 86 -17.88 -4.99 -3.47
N TYR A 87 -17.70 -3.71 -3.65
CA TYR A 87 -18.74 -2.69 -3.56
C TYR A 87 -18.88 -2.02 -4.94
N ARG A 88 -19.88 -1.17 -5.08
CA ARG A 88 -20.10 -0.47 -6.34
C ARG A 88 -18.88 0.34 -6.82
N LEU A 89 -18.19 1.02 -5.90
CA LEU A 89 -17.06 1.92 -6.23
C LEU A 89 -15.71 1.42 -5.71
N PHE A 90 -15.67 0.33 -4.91
CA PHE A 90 -14.46 -0.14 -4.24
C PHE A 90 -14.40 -1.66 -4.20
N ALA A 91 -13.19 -2.18 -4.10
CA ALA A 91 -12.92 -3.57 -3.77
C ALA A 91 -11.97 -3.64 -2.56
N ASP A 92 -12.32 -4.46 -1.57
CA ASP A 92 -11.44 -4.83 -0.46
C ASP A 92 -10.56 -5.99 -0.92
N ARG A 93 -9.26 -5.77 -0.99
CA ARG A 93 -8.24 -6.78 -1.31
C ARG A 93 -7.32 -6.96 -0.13
N ASN A 94 -7.03 -8.19 0.20
CA ASN A 94 -6.16 -8.53 1.31
C ASN A 94 -4.93 -9.31 0.85
N PHE A 95 -3.91 -9.34 1.74
CA PHE A 95 -2.71 -10.14 1.53
C PHE A 95 -2.32 -10.81 2.84
N ALA A 96 -1.61 -11.94 2.71
CA ALA A 96 -0.86 -12.57 3.78
C ALA A 96 0.59 -12.71 3.32
N ILE A 97 1.52 -12.30 4.17
CA ILE A 97 2.96 -12.46 3.96
C ILE A 97 3.35 -13.71 4.73
N LEU A 98 3.88 -14.71 4.02
CA LEU A 98 4.20 -16.03 4.59
C LEU A 98 5.72 -16.23 4.54
N ASP A 99 6.28 -16.77 5.61
CA ASP A 99 7.67 -17.23 5.61
C ASP A 99 7.88 -18.47 4.72
N LYS A 100 9.10 -18.97 4.65
CA LYS A 100 9.48 -20.16 3.87
C LYS A 100 8.70 -21.42 4.25
N ASP A 101 8.20 -21.51 5.48
CA ASP A 101 7.46 -22.66 6.01
C ASP A 101 5.93 -22.47 5.83
N GLY A 102 5.51 -21.37 5.19
CA GLY A 102 4.10 -21.03 4.94
C GLY A 102 3.37 -20.44 6.16
N LYS A 103 4.09 -20.06 7.20
CA LYS A 103 3.52 -19.41 8.38
C LYS A 103 3.35 -17.92 8.13
N PRO A 104 2.18 -17.32 8.46
CA PRO A 104 1.98 -15.89 8.32
C PRO A 104 2.90 -15.09 9.25
N VAL A 105 3.65 -14.14 8.68
CA VAL A 105 4.48 -13.15 9.39
C VAL A 105 3.91 -11.74 9.28
N GLY A 106 2.86 -11.57 8.49
CA GLY A 106 2.13 -10.30 8.38
C GLY A 106 0.88 -10.43 7.54
N TYR A 107 0.00 -9.43 7.69
CA TYR A 107 -1.22 -9.31 6.90
C TYR A 107 -1.39 -7.88 6.39
N VAL A 108 -2.12 -7.76 5.28
CA VAL A 108 -2.37 -6.46 4.66
C VAL A 108 -3.84 -6.37 4.25
N ARG A 109 -4.46 -5.24 4.55
CA ARG A 109 -5.74 -4.81 3.98
C ARG A 109 -5.53 -3.66 3.01
N SER A 110 -6.19 -3.69 1.88
CA SER A 110 -6.17 -2.60 0.92
C SER A 110 -7.56 -2.34 0.35
N VAL A 111 -7.81 -1.10 0.00
CA VAL A 111 -9.04 -0.66 -0.66
C VAL A 111 -8.65 -0.07 -2.02
N TRP A 112 -9.25 -0.61 -3.07
CA TRP A 112 -9.00 -0.23 -4.44
C TRP A 112 -10.25 0.39 -5.05
N ALA A 113 -10.09 1.47 -5.81
CA ALA A 113 -11.13 2.06 -6.61
C ALA A 113 -10.77 1.96 -8.09
N MET A 114 -11.77 1.88 -8.95
CA MET A 114 -11.57 2.10 -10.37
C MET A 114 -11.98 3.52 -10.69
N ILE A 115 -11.17 4.24 -11.45
CA ILE A 115 -11.44 5.61 -11.86
C ILE A 115 -11.39 5.75 -13.39
N SER A 116 -12.22 6.64 -13.92
CA SER A 116 -12.10 7.08 -15.31
C SER A 116 -10.80 7.89 -15.47
N MET A 117 -10.02 7.60 -16.48
CA MET A 117 -8.79 8.36 -16.79
C MET A 117 -9.11 9.75 -17.35
N GLU A 118 -10.28 9.93 -17.94
CA GLU A 118 -10.73 11.20 -18.52
C GLU A 118 -11.27 12.15 -17.46
N THR A 119 -12.24 11.65 -16.65
CA THR A 119 -12.96 12.50 -15.68
C THR A 119 -12.37 12.45 -14.28
N ARG A 120 -11.44 11.53 -14.00
CA ARG A 120 -10.84 11.27 -12.68
C ARG A 120 -11.87 10.94 -11.59
N THR A 121 -13.07 10.50 -11.98
CA THR A 121 -14.16 10.13 -11.07
C THR A 121 -14.23 8.61 -10.88
N PRO A 122 -14.69 8.12 -9.71
CA PRO A 122 -14.88 6.70 -9.48
C PRO A 122 -15.88 6.08 -10.45
N ALA A 123 -15.54 4.92 -10.98
CA ALA A 123 -16.38 4.14 -11.89
C ALA A 123 -17.17 3.05 -11.13
N ASP A 124 -18.27 2.60 -11.72
CA ASP A 124 -19.08 1.51 -11.17
C ASP A 124 -18.43 0.15 -11.52
N LEU A 125 -17.75 -0.46 -10.52
CA LEU A 125 -17.05 -1.73 -10.67
C LEU A 125 -17.98 -2.87 -11.08
N LEU A 126 -19.20 -2.87 -10.57
CA LEU A 126 -20.15 -3.93 -10.85
C LEU A 126 -20.70 -3.84 -12.27
N ALA A 127 -20.85 -2.62 -12.80
CA ALA A 127 -21.25 -2.41 -14.18
C ALA A 127 -20.15 -2.80 -15.19
N LEU A 128 -18.87 -2.53 -14.86
CA LEU A 128 -17.75 -2.76 -15.76
C LEU A 128 -17.27 -4.21 -15.76
N HIS A 129 -17.10 -4.83 -14.58
CA HIS A 129 -16.47 -6.14 -14.42
C HIS A 129 -17.21 -7.07 -13.46
N GLY A 130 -18.48 -6.80 -13.16
CA GLY A 130 -19.23 -7.44 -12.09
C GLY A 130 -19.13 -8.96 -12.05
N GLU A 131 -19.28 -9.65 -13.18
CA GLU A 131 -19.20 -11.10 -13.23
C GLU A 131 -17.77 -11.63 -12.99
N LYS A 132 -16.75 -11.08 -13.65
CA LYS A 132 -15.36 -11.53 -13.53
C LYS A 132 -14.80 -11.32 -12.13
N ILE A 133 -15.04 -10.14 -11.56
CA ILE A 133 -14.57 -9.82 -10.21
C ILE A 133 -15.38 -10.60 -9.17
N ALA A 134 -16.68 -10.75 -9.34
CA ALA A 134 -17.54 -11.49 -8.41
C ALA A 134 -17.14 -12.96 -8.25
N THR A 135 -16.74 -13.63 -9.33
CA THR A 135 -16.22 -15.01 -9.29
C THR A 135 -14.90 -15.12 -8.53
N SER A 136 -14.14 -14.03 -8.42
CA SER A 136 -12.86 -13.96 -7.72
C SER A 136 -12.99 -13.67 -6.22
N VAL A 137 -14.18 -13.35 -5.71
CA VAL A 137 -14.41 -13.08 -4.29
C VAL A 137 -14.19 -14.34 -3.45
N CYS A 138 -13.38 -14.22 -2.40
CA CYS A 138 -13.03 -15.28 -1.45
C CYS A 138 -13.55 -14.91 -0.06
N GLU A 139 -14.23 -15.81 0.61
CA GLU A 139 -14.78 -15.60 1.97
C GLU A 139 -13.70 -15.62 3.07
N LYS A 140 -12.42 -15.76 2.69
CA LYS A 140 -11.31 -15.69 3.65
C LYS A 140 -11.21 -14.29 4.26
N GLU A 141 -11.50 -14.20 5.55
CA GLU A 141 -11.33 -12.95 6.30
C GLU A 141 -9.86 -12.61 6.52
N CYS A 142 -9.55 -11.32 6.55
CA CYS A 142 -8.25 -10.82 6.96
C CYS A 142 -8.26 -10.57 8.47
N PRO A 143 -7.28 -11.10 9.24
CA PRO A 143 -7.31 -11.04 10.71
C PRO A 143 -7.01 -9.67 11.30
N ILE A 144 -6.45 -8.73 10.50
CA ILE A 144 -6.13 -7.39 10.99
C ILE A 144 -7.31 -6.42 10.85
N SER A 145 -7.35 -5.40 11.70
CA SER A 145 -8.38 -4.36 11.65
C SER A 145 -8.26 -3.48 10.41
N LYS A 146 -9.38 -2.88 9.97
CA LYS A 146 -9.38 -1.87 8.92
C LYS A 146 -8.59 -0.63 9.37
N PRO A 147 -8.05 0.19 8.40
CA PRO A 147 -7.37 1.43 8.72
C PRO A 147 -8.25 2.37 9.56
N GLY A 148 -7.66 2.98 10.58
CA GLY A 148 -8.31 3.94 11.45
C GLY A 148 -8.44 5.34 10.83
N ARG A 149 -9.05 6.26 11.58
CA ARG A 149 -9.01 7.68 11.25
C ARG A 149 -7.69 8.28 11.73
N VAL A 150 -7.07 9.06 10.86
CA VAL A 150 -5.91 9.89 11.17
C VAL A 150 -6.35 11.34 11.27
N LYS A 151 -5.94 12.00 12.35
CA LYS A 151 -6.16 13.43 12.56
C LYS A 151 -4.88 14.04 13.10
N VAL A 152 -4.32 14.99 12.37
CA VAL A 152 -3.13 15.76 12.75
C VAL A 152 -3.54 17.20 13.00
N THR A 153 -3.12 17.73 14.13
CA THR A 153 -3.36 19.12 14.56
C THR A 153 -2.10 19.97 14.53
N ALA A 154 -0.94 19.38 14.22
CA ALA A 154 0.33 20.10 14.10
C ALA A 154 0.23 21.23 13.07
N GLU A 155 0.68 22.43 13.45
CA GLU A 155 0.61 23.63 12.60
C GLU A 155 1.83 23.80 11.69
N SER A 156 2.97 23.17 12.03
CA SER A 156 4.21 23.27 11.29
C SER A 156 4.69 21.89 10.83
N PRO A 157 5.23 21.79 9.60
CA PRO A 157 5.81 20.53 9.12
C PRO A 157 7.15 20.25 9.83
N VAL A 158 7.44 18.97 10.05
CA VAL A 158 8.74 18.50 10.56
C VAL A 158 9.76 18.31 9.46
N ALA A 159 9.30 18.11 8.22
CA ALA A 159 10.14 17.95 7.03
C ALA A 159 9.40 18.42 5.79
N VAL A 160 10.16 18.74 4.75
CA VAL A 160 9.66 19.05 3.40
C VAL A 160 10.49 18.29 2.40
N HIS A 161 9.83 17.57 1.49
CA HIS A 161 10.45 16.87 0.37
C HIS A 161 9.95 17.43 -0.96
N GLN A 162 10.86 17.76 -1.85
CA GLN A 162 10.54 18.18 -3.20
C GLN A 162 10.42 16.94 -4.10
N VAL A 163 9.28 16.71 -4.72
CA VAL A 163 9.07 15.57 -5.63
C VAL A 163 10.07 15.63 -6.79
N ARG A 164 10.81 14.55 -6.99
CA ARG A 164 11.86 14.41 -8.00
C ARG A 164 11.56 13.24 -8.95
N TYR A 165 12.38 13.13 -10.01
CA TYR A 165 12.27 12.08 -11.03
C TYR A 165 12.12 10.66 -10.43
N SER A 166 12.91 10.33 -9.40
CA SER A 166 12.89 9.01 -8.75
C SER A 166 11.64 8.73 -7.91
N ASP A 167 10.81 9.75 -7.67
CA ASP A 167 9.55 9.60 -6.95
C ASP A 167 8.37 9.28 -7.89
N LEU A 168 8.53 9.46 -9.20
CA LEU A 168 7.43 9.36 -10.15
C LEU A 168 7.13 7.92 -10.57
N ASP A 169 5.85 7.64 -10.76
CA ASP A 169 5.34 6.42 -11.38
C ASP A 169 5.18 6.56 -12.91
N ILE A 170 4.67 5.52 -13.55
CA ILE A 170 4.40 5.47 -15.01
C ILE A 170 3.41 6.56 -15.47
N ASN A 171 2.55 7.07 -14.58
CA ASN A 171 1.56 8.09 -14.89
C ASN A 171 2.11 9.51 -14.66
N GLY A 172 3.36 9.64 -14.19
CA GLY A 172 3.96 10.92 -13.83
C GLY A 172 3.50 11.48 -12.48
N HIS A 173 2.84 10.67 -11.66
CA HIS A 173 2.44 11.02 -10.30
C HIS A 173 3.48 10.53 -9.29
N THR A 174 3.52 11.11 -8.10
CA THR A 174 4.31 10.54 -7.01
C THR A 174 3.82 9.12 -6.72
N ASN A 175 4.72 8.15 -6.84
CA ASN A 175 4.45 6.75 -6.61
C ASN A 175 3.97 6.51 -5.17
N SER A 176 2.91 5.72 -5.02
CA SER A 176 2.31 5.40 -3.72
C SER A 176 3.32 4.83 -2.71
N ILE A 177 4.31 4.07 -3.17
CA ILE A 177 5.35 3.50 -2.31
C ILE A 177 6.34 4.57 -1.85
N LYS A 178 6.59 5.61 -2.64
CA LYS A 178 7.48 6.71 -2.24
C LYS A 178 6.97 7.46 -1.01
N TYR A 179 5.66 7.63 -0.88
CA TYR A 179 5.11 8.18 0.35
C TYR A 179 5.42 7.31 1.58
N ILE A 180 5.39 5.97 1.44
CA ILE A 180 5.76 5.05 2.53
C ILE A 180 7.24 5.24 2.90
N GLU A 181 8.13 5.28 1.89
CA GLU A 181 9.55 5.50 2.10
C GLU A 181 9.81 6.85 2.81
N HIS A 182 9.29 7.95 2.29
CA HIS A 182 9.46 9.29 2.88
C HIS A 182 8.85 9.44 4.28
N ILE A 183 7.73 8.77 4.57
CA ILE A 183 7.14 8.78 5.91
C ILE A 183 8.04 8.04 6.91
N LEU A 184 8.63 6.91 6.51
CA LEU A 184 9.54 6.17 7.39
C LEU A 184 10.86 6.91 7.59
N ASP A 185 11.32 7.68 6.60
CA ASP A 185 12.52 8.55 6.71
C ASP A 185 12.36 9.69 7.73
N LEU A 186 11.15 9.96 8.23
CA LEU A 186 10.94 10.94 9.31
C LEU A 186 11.47 10.46 10.66
N PHE A 187 11.69 9.15 10.82
CA PHE A 187 12.11 8.58 12.08
C PHE A 187 13.64 8.39 12.10
N PRO A 188 14.32 8.76 13.20
CA PRO A 188 15.75 8.54 13.32
C PRO A 188 16.09 7.05 13.32
N ILE A 189 17.28 6.72 12.85
CA ILE A 189 17.75 5.34 12.67
C ILE A 189 17.72 4.54 13.99
N GLU A 190 17.86 5.22 15.13
CA GLU A 190 17.81 4.65 16.48
C GLU A 190 16.48 3.96 16.76
N VAL A 191 15.37 4.53 16.25
CA VAL A 191 14.03 3.93 16.39
C VAL A 191 14.00 2.54 15.73
N PHE A 192 14.59 2.38 14.55
CA PHE A 192 14.64 1.10 13.84
C PHE A 192 15.62 0.10 14.44
N LYS A 193 16.62 0.56 15.22
CA LYS A 193 17.52 -0.32 15.99
C LYS A 193 16.86 -0.88 17.23
N GLU A 194 16.02 -0.09 17.88
CA GLU A 194 15.41 -0.41 19.18
C GLU A 194 14.02 -1.02 19.05
N LYS A 195 13.28 -0.64 18.01
CA LYS A 195 11.87 -1.00 17.78
C LYS A 195 11.70 -1.65 16.41
N SER A 196 10.64 -2.39 16.26
CA SER A 196 10.21 -2.89 14.95
C SER A 196 8.86 -2.29 14.58
N LEU A 197 8.65 -2.09 13.27
CA LEU A 197 7.38 -1.63 12.75
C LEU A 197 6.33 -2.70 12.99
N LYS A 198 5.29 -2.36 13.75
CA LYS A 198 4.15 -3.22 14.03
C LYS A 198 3.05 -3.02 12.99
N ARG A 199 2.70 -1.74 12.73
CA ARG A 199 1.60 -1.41 11.84
C ARG A 199 1.89 -0.11 11.08
N PHE A 200 1.55 -0.12 9.80
CA PHE A 200 1.62 1.04 8.93
C PHE A 200 0.28 1.18 8.20
N GLU A 201 -0.34 2.35 8.31
CA GLU A 201 -1.56 2.67 7.58
C GLU A 201 -1.32 3.89 6.68
N ILE A 202 -1.89 3.87 5.48
CA ILE A 202 -1.85 5.01 4.57
C ILE A 202 -3.17 5.12 3.80
N ALA A 203 -3.67 6.35 3.68
CA ALA A 203 -4.80 6.71 2.84
C ALA A 203 -4.33 7.77 1.84
N TYR A 204 -4.49 7.48 0.57
CA TYR A 204 -4.20 8.38 -0.54
C TYR A 204 -5.44 9.24 -0.81
N VAL A 205 -5.29 10.56 -0.72
CA VAL A 205 -6.38 11.54 -0.78
C VAL A 205 -6.37 12.30 -2.08
N ALA A 206 -5.17 12.71 -2.54
CA ALA A 206 -4.96 13.42 -3.78
C ALA A 206 -3.60 13.07 -4.39
N GLU A 207 -3.41 13.40 -5.65
CA GLU A 207 -2.15 13.17 -6.38
C GLU A 207 -1.18 14.33 -6.18
N SER A 208 0.12 14.04 -6.25
CA SER A 208 1.16 15.04 -6.39
C SER A 208 2.06 14.73 -7.57
N TYR A 209 2.73 15.75 -8.08
CA TYR A 209 3.44 15.73 -9.34
C TYR A 209 4.89 16.19 -9.17
N TYR A 210 5.67 16.08 -10.25
CA TYR A 210 7.02 16.59 -10.28
C TYR A 210 7.07 18.05 -9.81
N ASP A 211 8.03 18.34 -8.93
CA ASP A 211 8.31 19.66 -8.35
C ASP A 211 7.28 20.16 -7.30
N ASP A 212 6.25 19.37 -6.96
CA ASP A 212 5.44 19.67 -5.79
C ASP A 212 6.26 19.54 -4.50
N ALA A 213 6.06 20.45 -3.55
CA ALA A 213 6.65 20.40 -2.21
C ALA A 213 5.73 19.61 -1.27
N LEU A 214 6.17 18.44 -0.82
CA LEU A 214 5.47 17.60 0.16
C LEU A 214 5.90 17.97 1.57
N SER A 215 4.99 18.54 2.36
CA SER A 215 5.21 18.94 3.74
C SER A 215 4.62 17.91 4.69
N PHE A 216 5.44 17.38 5.61
CA PHE A 216 5.07 16.30 6.51
C PHE A 216 4.76 16.86 7.91
N TYR A 217 3.54 16.64 8.37
CA TYR A 217 3.06 17.04 9.69
C TYR A 217 2.91 15.78 10.54
N VAL A 218 3.54 15.75 11.68
CA VAL A 218 3.58 14.57 12.57
C VAL A 218 2.96 14.92 13.91
N GLU A 219 2.10 14.06 14.40
CA GLU A 219 1.52 14.12 15.74
C GLU A 219 1.78 12.80 16.46
N GLN A 220 2.62 12.83 17.48
CA GLN A 220 2.87 11.67 18.32
C GLN A 220 1.69 11.48 19.28
N LYS A 221 1.01 10.32 19.20
CA LYS A 221 -0.13 9.98 20.05
C LYS A 221 0.30 9.32 21.37
N ASN A 222 1.34 8.53 21.33
CA ASN A 222 1.99 7.91 22.48
C ASN A 222 3.43 7.51 22.11
N GLU A 223 4.13 6.80 22.98
CA GLU A 223 5.54 6.42 22.78
C GLU A 223 5.80 5.67 21.47
N ASN A 224 4.80 4.95 20.94
CA ASN A 224 4.96 4.07 19.79
C ASN A 224 4.03 4.39 18.60
N GLU A 225 3.11 5.34 18.74
CA GLU A 225 2.09 5.64 17.74
C GLU A 225 2.17 7.07 17.25
N TYR A 226 2.16 7.23 15.92
CA TYR A 226 2.29 8.50 15.23
C TYR A 226 1.22 8.62 14.14
N ASP A 227 0.50 9.74 14.14
CA ASP A 227 -0.36 10.16 13.04
C ASP A 227 0.41 11.15 12.16
N ILE A 228 0.37 10.95 10.84
CA ILE A 228 1.08 11.77 9.86
C ILE A 228 0.10 12.28 8.81
N GLU A 229 0.19 13.56 8.48
CA GLU A 229 -0.50 14.17 7.34
C GLU A 229 0.53 14.77 6.40
N VAL A 230 0.42 14.47 5.10
CA VAL A 230 1.28 15.04 4.06
C VAL A 230 0.46 16.00 3.23
N LYS A 231 0.94 17.25 3.10
CA LYS A 231 0.30 18.30 2.29
C LYS A 231 1.22 18.70 1.15
N LYS A 232 0.67 18.83 -0.05
CA LYS A 232 1.41 19.45 -1.15
C LYS A 232 1.27 20.97 -1.09
N ASN A 233 2.38 21.65 -1.26
CA ASN A 233 2.48 23.11 -1.29
C ASN A 233 1.83 23.78 -0.05
N ASN A 234 1.87 23.09 1.10
CA ASN A 234 1.30 23.50 2.41
C ASN A 234 -0.23 23.72 2.41
N GLN A 235 -0.94 23.27 1.40
CA GLN A 235 -2.37 23.54 1.25
C GLN A 235 -3.22 22.27 1.17
N GLU A 236 -2.98 21.44 0.20
CA GLU A 236 -3.82 20.28 -0.10
C GLU A 236 -3.27 19.00 0.54
N VAL A 237 -4.11 18.33 1.32
CA VAL A 237 -3.77 17.02 1.89
C VAL A 237 -3.71 15.98 0.77
N VAL A 238 -2.56 15.34 0.60
CA VAL A 238 -2.35 14.27 -0.37
C VAL A 238 -2.34 12.89 0.27
N VAL A 239 -1.85 12.79 1.53
CA VAL A 239 -1.77 11.51 2.26
C VAL A 239 -2.08 11.71 3.74
N ARG A 240 -2.75 10.70 4.34
CA ARG A 240 -2.84 10.50 5.78
C ARG A 240 -2.28 9.13 6.13
N SER A 241 -1.47 9.06 7.15
CA SER A 241 -0.79 7.82 7.55
C SER A 241 -0.73 7.68 9.06
N LYS A 242 -0.68 6.42 9.51
CA LYS A 242 -0.44 6.05 10.89
C LYS A 242 0.72 5.07 10.94
N VAL A 243 1.65 5.30 11.87
CA VAL A 243 2.80 4.43 12.11
C VAL A 243 2.79 3.97 13.56
N ILE A 244 2.89 2.65 13.77
CA ILE A 244 2.94 2.04 15.09
C ILE A 244 4.16 1.12 15.17
N PHE A 245 5.00 1.35 16.17
CA PHE A 245 6.14 0.51 16.52
C PHE A 245 5.81 -0.46 17.66
N LYS A 246 6.65 -1.49 17.82
CA LYS A 246 6.64 -2.44 18.96
C LYS A 246 8.06 -2.75 19.43
#